data_8ae7629711b68dd690cd5e7532e7f054
#
_entry.id   8ae7629711b68dd690cd5e7532e7f054
#
_cell.length_a   1.000
_cell.length_b   1.000
_cell.length_c   1.000
_cell.angle_alpha   90.00
_cell.angle_beta   90.00
_cell.angle_gamma   90.00
#
_symmetry.space_group_name_H-M   'P 1'
#
loop_
_entity.id
_entity.type
_entity.pdbx_description
1 polymer ?
#
loop_
_entity_poly.entity_id
_entity_poly.type
_entity_poly.pdbx_seq_one_letter_code
_entity_poly.pdbx_strand_id
1 'polypeptide(L)' 'MEVNELKIEIRKHHVTPGVNVLDLVIDADGEKIKVQTQHKDTDHAFQQFVKNAINLGKTLSEARIE' A
#
# COMPACT_ATOMS: atom_id res chain seq x y z
N MET A 1 -4.79 -20.75 -4.40
CA MET A 1 -3.69 -19.83 -4.10
C MET A 1 -3.65 -19.54 -2.61
N GLU A 2 -2.51 -19.74 -2.00
CA GLU A 2 -2.34 -19.47 -0.57
C GLU A 2 -1.55 -18.17 -0.38
N VAL A 3 -2.15 -17.20 0.29
CA VAL A 3 -1.50 -15.93 0.60
C VAL A 3 -0.94 -16.00 2.00
N ASN A 4 0.38 -15.96 2.13
CA ASN A 4 1.07 -16.03 3.42
C ASN A 4 1.27 -14.67 4.05
N GLU A 5 1.45 -13.63 3.21
CA GLU A 5 1.67 -12.27 3.68
C GLU A 5 1.08 -11.29 2.67
N LEU A 6 0.39 -10.29 3.18
CA LEU A 6 -0.01 -9.11 2.41
C LEU A 6 0.39 -7.89 3.22
N LYS A 7 1.24 -7.05 2.63
CA LYS A 7 1.74 -5.85 3.30
C LYS A 7 1.52 -4.64 2.40
N ILE A 8 0.90 -3.62 2.95
CA ILE A 8 0.67 -2.36 2.27
C ILE A 8 1.32 -1.27 3.12
N GLU A 9 2.23 -0.51 2.52
CA GLU A 9 2.89 0.60 3.18
C GLU A 9 2.77 1.85 2.33
N ILE A 10 2.33 2.94 2.93
CA ILE A 10 2.17 4.23 2.25
C ILE A 10 2.98 5.25 3.02
N ARG A 11 3.86 5.94 2.32
CA ARG A 11 4.71 6.97 2.92
C ARG A 11 4.81 8.18 1.99
N LYS A 12 5.17 9.31 2.57
CA LYS A 12 5.41 10.51 1.77
C LYS A 12 6.73 10.39 1.03
N HIS A 13 6.74 10.86 -0.22
CA HIS A 13 7.97 10.93 -1.02
C HIS A 13 8.90 11.95 -0.37
N HIS A 14 10.14 11.55 -0.09
CA HIS A 14 11.06 12.39 0.67
C HIS A 14 11.69 13.55 -0.13
N VAL A 15 11.62 13.50 -1.46
CA VAL A 15 12.19 14.52 -2.34
C VAL A 15 11.10 15.43 -2.92
N THR A 16 9.98 14.87 -3.34
CA THR A 16 8.92 15.60 -4.03
C THR A 16 7.73 15.85 -3.11
N PRO A 17 7.45 17.11 -2.72
CA PRO A 17 6.27 17.41 -1.89
C PRO A 17 4.97 17.05 -2.61
N GLY A 18 3.98 16.63 -1.86
CA GLY A 18 2.65 16.33 -2.40
C GLY A 18 2.56 15.01 -3.14
N VAL A 19 3.58 14.17 -3.06
CA VAL A 19 3.61 12.83 -3.67
C VAL A 19 3.73 11.78 -2.58
N ASN A 20 2.95 10.72 -2.72
CA ASN A 20 2.99 9.57 -1.82
C ASN A 20 3.51 8.34 -2.56
N VAL A 21 4.25 7.51 -1.85
CA VAL A 21 4.77 6.24 -2.39
C VAL A 21 3.99 5.10 -1.76
N LEU A 22 3.45 4.25 -2.60
CA LEU A 22 2.73 3.05 -2.20
C LEU A 22 3.61 1.83 -2.48
N ASP A 23 3.90 1.06 -1.44
CA ASP A 23 4.56 -0.23 -1.56
C ASP A 23 3.55 -1.34 -1.23
N LEU A 24 3.40 -2.27 -2.16
CA LEU A 24 2.57 -3.45 -1.98
C LEU A 24 3.45 -4.68 -2.06
N VAL A 25 3.40 -5.51 -1.03
CA VAL A 25 4.13 -6.78 -0.99
C VAL A 25 3.14 -7.90 -0.80
N ILE A 26 3.19 -8.88 -1.68
CA ILE A 26 2.36 -10.10 -1.60
C ILE A 26 3.31 -11.30 -1.60
N ASP A 27 3.19 -12.13 -0.58
CA ASP A 27 3.88 -13.42 -0.51
C ASP A 27 2.82 -14.50 -0.63
N ALA A 28 2.82 -15.18 -1.77
CA ALA A 28 1.82 -16.18 -2.09
C ALA A 28 2.46 -17.32 -2.86
N ASP A 29 2.10 -18.54 -2.51
CA ASP A 29 2.55 -19.77 -3.18
C ASP A 29 4.09 -19.87 -3.30
N GLY A 30 4.80 -19.40 -2.29
CA GLY A 30 6.27 -19.41 -2.27
C GLY A 30 6.93 -18.31 -3.09
N GLU A 31 6.15 -17.42 -3.70
CA GLU A 31 6.65 -16.29 -4.47
C GLU A 31 6.35 -14.98 -3.76
N LYS A 32 7.30 -14.04 -3.83
CA LYS A 32 7.15 -12.72 -3.26
C LYS A 32 7.09 -11.68 -4.39
N ILE A 33 6.00 -10.97 -4.46
CA ILE A 33 5.76 -9.92 -5.45
C ILE A 33 5.77 -8.58 -4.75
N LYS A 34 6.57 -7.63 -5.28
CA LYS A 34 6.62 -6.26 -4.78
C LYS A 34 6.23 -5.31 -5.90
N VAL A 35 5.31 -4.41 -5.60
CA VAL A 35 4.88 -3.36 -6.51
C VAL A 35 5.05 -2.02 -5.80
N GLN A 36 5.67 -1.05 -6.48
CA GLN A 36 5.81 0.30 -5.96
C GLN A 36 5.24 1.29 -6.96
N THR A 37 4.37 2.16 -6.48
CA THR A 37 3.76 3.20 -7.31
C THR A 37 3.83 4.54 -6.59
N GLN A 38 3.66 5.64 -7.36
CA GLN A 38 3.66 7.00 -6.82
C GLN A 38 2.34 7.67 -7.16
N HIS A 39 1.81 8.43 -6.21
CA HIS A 39 0.50 9.09 -6.34
C HIS A 39 0.54 10.48 -5.73
N LYS A 40 -0.14 11.43 -6.37
CA LYS A 40 -0.28 12.78 -5.84
C LYS A 40 -1.32 12.83 -4.72
N ASP A 41 -1.15 13.77 -3.79
CA ASP A 41 -2.11 13.99 -2.70
C ASP A 41 -3.53 14.27 -3.23
N THR A 42 -3.64 14.86 -4.42
CA THR A 42 -4.92 15.21 -5.04
C THR A 42 -5.55 14.06 -5.84
N ASP A 43 -4.90 12.91 -5.90
CA ASP A 43 -5.41 11.74 -6.61
C ASP A 43 -6.57 11.11 -5.83
N HIS A 44 -7.79 11.30 -6.34
CA HIS A 44 -8.99 10.79 -5.67
C HIS A 44 -9.03 9.25 -5.63
N ALA A 45 -8.56 8.61 -6.68
CA ALA A 45 -8.52 7.14 -6.71
C ALA A 45 -7.56 6.60 -5.65
N PHE A 46 -6.42 7.26 -5.49
CA PHE A 46 -5.47 6.89 -4.46
C PHE A 46 -6.04 7.14 -3.05
N GLN A 47 -6.69 8.29 -2.84
CA GLN A 47 -7.33 8.60 -1.55
C GLN A 47 -8.37 7.55 -1.18
N GLN A 48 -9.18 7.13 -2.14
CA GLN A 48 -10.17 6.08 -1.92
C GLN A 48 -9.50 4.73 -1.63
N PHE A 49 -8.41 4.44 -2.32
CA PHE A 49 -7.62 3.23 -2.07
C PHE A 49 -7.07 3.22 -0.65
N VAL A 50 -6.50 4.34 -0.18
CA VAL A 50 -5.97 4.49 1.18
C VAL A 50 -7.05 4.23 2.21
N LYS A 51 -8.23 4.81 2.01
CA LYS A 51 -9.36 4.64 2.92
C LYS A 51 -9.80 3.17 2.99
N ASN A 52 -9.86 2.51 1.83
CA ASN A 52 -10.21 1.10 1.77
C ASN A 52 -9.13 0.22 2.40
N ALA A 53 -7.86 0.57 2.21
CA ALA A 53 -6.74 -0.16 2.81
C ALA A 53 -6.76 -0.09 4.34
N ILE A 54 -7.09 1.08 4.91
CA ILE A 54 -7.23 1.23 6.36
C ILE A 54 -8.33 0.30 6.88
N ASN A 55 -9.46 0.24 6.19
CA ASN A 55 -10.56 -0.62 6.60
C ASN A 55 -10.18 -2.10 6.51
N LEU A 56 -9.45 -2.49 5.46
CA LEU A 56 -8.93 -3.85 5.32
C LEU A 56 -7.84 -4.16 6.34
N GLY A 57 -7.02 -3.16 6.69
CA GLY A 57 -5.95 -3.32 7.67
C GLY A 57 -6.43 -3.68 9.07
N LYS A 58 -7.70 -3.42 9.37
CA LYS A 58 -8.30 -3.87 10.62
C LYS A 58 -8.55 -5.39 10.61
N THR A 59 -8.68 -5.96 9.42
CA THR A 59 -8.87 -7.39 9.20
C THR A 59 -7.55 -8.06 8.84
N LEU A 60 -6.73 -7.38 8.01
CA LEU A 60 -5.40 -7.80 7.59
C LEU A 60 -4.38 -7.04 8.44
N SER A 61 -3.52 -7.71 9.16
CA SER A 61 -2.64 -7.10 10.15
C SER A 61 -1.48 -6.28 9.57
N GLU A 62 -1.31 -6.20 8.25
CA GLU A 62 -0.11 -5.68 7.60
C GLU A 62 -0.30 -4.37 6.84
N ALA A 63 -1.38 -3.62 7.06
CA ALA A 63 -1.57 -2.32 6.43
C ALA A 63 -1.07 -1.20 7.33
N ARG A 64 -0.21 -0.31 6.79
CA ARG A 64 0.36 0.82 7.52
C ARG A 64 0.37 2.07 6.64
N ILE A 65 0.14 3.22 7.27
CA ILE A 65 0.22 4.52 6.61
C ILE A 65 1.16 5.40 7.42
N GLU A 66 2.16 5.93 6.73
CA GLU A 66 3.17 6.82 7.30
C GLU A 66 3.08 8.24 6.77
#